data_fb192682f9994f6efab923a4d7a4cfaf
#
_entry.id   fb192682f9994f6efab923a4d7a4cfaf
#
_cell.length_a   1.000
_cell.length_b   1.000
_cell.length_c   1.000
_cell.angle_alpha   90.00
_cell.angle_beta   90.00
_cell.angle_gamma   90.00
#
_symmetry.space_group_name_H-M   'P 1'
#
loop_
_entity.id
_entity.type
_entity.pdbx_description
1 polymer ?
#
loop_
_entity_poly.entity_id
_entity_poly.type
_entity_poly.pdbx_seq_one_letter_code
_entity_poly.pdbx_strand_id
1 'polypeptide(L)'
;MHEKERHRIILSAVQEKPVVTVQELVDLTDSSEATIRRDIAALHVQKKLRRVRGGAEAINPPQFVGLAGRPFKVNEGLHAREKQAIAKEAVALCEDGEPIIINGGTTTFQMVHFLSNRRMQVFTNSFPIAEHLLKHSKNTVMLSGGTIYREQNIILSPFDNDVTRNFYARRMFMGAQGLGPLGLMEADPLLIQAEQKLIDQADELVVLVDSSKFHKRSSLILCGLKRIATVITDSGIEDRHAAMLENAGVRLVVASSRAGTDAENISSSA
;
A
#
# COMPACT_ATOMS: atom_id res chain seq x y z
N MET A 1 -18.45 0.25 24.77
CA MET A 1 -16.97 0.40 24.89
C MET A 1 -16.62 1.22 26.13
N HIS A 2 -15.58 0.82 26.87
CA HIS A 2 -15.14 1.55 28.07
C HIS A 2 -14.39 2.86 27.70
N GLU A 3 -14.51 3.90 28.54
CA GLU A 3 -13.92 5.24 28.29
C GLU A 3 -12.41 5.19 27.99
N LYS A 4 -11.62 4.43 28.78
CA LYS A 4 -10.17 4.31 28.58
C LYS A 4 -9.81 3.71 27.21
N GLU A 5 -10.57 2.74 26.75
CA GLU A 5 -10.39 2.10 25.45
C GLU A 5 -10.75 3.05 24.32
N ARG A 6 -11.86 3.78 24.45
CA ARG A 6 -12.27 4.83 23.51
C ARG A 6 -11.22 5.93 23.40
N HIS A 7 -10.70 6.42 24.53
CA HIS A 7 -9.62 7.41 24.55
C HIS A 7 -8.36 6.89 23.82
N ARG A 8 -8.02 5.59 23.98
CA ARG A 8 -6.89 4.98 23.27
C ARG A 8 -7.10 4.97 21.76
N ILE A 9 -8.31 4.61 21.32
CA ILE A 9 -8.67 4.61 19.88
C ILE A 9 -8.64 6.01 19.31
N ILE A 10 -9.21 7.00 20.02
CA ILE A 10 -9.18 8.42 19.60
C ILE A 10 -7.74 8.91 19.46
N LEU A 11 -6.88 8.65 20.46
CA LEU A 11 -5.47 9.07 20.41
C LEU A 11 -4.69 8.36 19.29
N SER A 12 -4.98 7.10 19.01
CA SER A 12 -4.38 6.39 17.87
C SER A 12 -4.82 7.02 16.55
N ALA A 13 -6.11 7.26 16.39
CA ALA A 13 -6.67 7.82 15.16
C ALA A 13 -6.08 9.21 14.82
N VAL A 14 -5.92 10.10 15.82
CA VAL A 14 -5.32 11.44 15.56
C VAL A 14 -3.82 11.38 15.27
N GLN A 15 -3.12 10.28 15.57
CA GLN A 15 -1.73 10.07 15.16
C GLN A 15 -1.61 9.56 13.72
N GLU A 16 -2.68 9.00 13.18
CA GLU A 16 -2.70 8.40 11.84
C GLU A 16 -3.12 9.40 10.74
N LYS A 17 -3.89 10.44 11.12
CA LYS A 17 -4.40 11.46 10.20
C LYS A 17 -4.15 12.86 10.75
N PRO A 18 -3.91 13.87 9.87
CA PRO A 18 -3.73 15.26 10.32
C PRO A 18 -4.91 15.77 11.14
N VAL A 19 -6.14 15.43 10.71
CA VAL A 19 -7.38 15.73 11.40
C VAL A 19 -8.30 14.53 11.28
N VAL A 20 -8.93 14.13 12.39
CA VAL A 20 -9.96 13.08 12.44
C VAL A 20 -11.28 13.73 12.79
N THR A 21 -12.31 13.47 11.99
CA THR A 21 -13.66 14.02 12.22
C THR A 21 -14.38 13.30 13.35
N VAL A 22 -15.37 13.97 13.95
CA VAL A 22 -16.24 13.36 14.98
C VAL A 22 -16.96 12.13 14.40
N GLN A 23 -17.42 12.19 13.15
CA GLN A 23 -18.11 11.07 12.51
C GLN A 23 -17.20 9.84 12.36
N GLU A 24 -15.97 10.03 11.89
CA GLU A 24 -14.99 8.92 11.81
C GLU A 24 -14.73 8.28 13.17
N LEU A 25 -14.67 9.08 14.24
CA LEU A 25 -14.49 8.56 15.59
C LEU A 25 -15.73 7.84 16.13
N VAL A 26 -16.94 8.29 15.75
CA VAL A 26 -18.21 7.57 16.01
C VAL A 26 -18.16 6.20 15.36
N ASP A 27 -17.81 6.12 14.09
CA ASP A 27 -17.74 4.87 13.31
C ASP A 27 -16.67 3.91 13.87
N LEU A 28 -15.51 4.44 14.30
CA LEU A 28 -14.43 3.65 14.88
C LEU A 28 -14.74 3.10 16.29
N THR A 29 -15.58 3.80 17.06
CA THR A 29 -15.80 3.50 18.47
C THR A 29 -17.18 2.95 18.78
N ASP A 30 -18.08 2.95 17.79
CA ASP A 30 -19.50 2.62 17.93
C ASP A 30 -20.14 3.39 19.13
N SER A 31 -19.82 4.68 19.22
CA SER A 31 -20.25 5.56 20.32
C SER A 31 -21.00 6.77 19.78
N SER A 32 -21.88 7.36 20.60
CA SER A 32 -22.65 8.54 20.17
C SER A 32 -21.74 9.75 19.90
N GLU A 33 -22.17 10.61 19.00
CA GLU A 33 -21.46 11.87 18.70
C GLU A 33 -21.24 12.75 19.96
N ALA A 34 -22.23 12.79 20.83
CA ALA A 34 -22.14 13.53 22.09
C ALA A 34 -21.04 12.97 23.02
N THR A 35 -20.89 11.64 23.06
CA THR A 35 -19.84 10.96 23.82
C THR A 35 -18.46 11.31 23.24
N ILE A 36 -18.29 11.18 21.92
CA ILE A 36 -17.04 11.51 21.24
C ILE A 36 -16.64 12.98 21.44
N ARG A 37 -17.59 13.92 21.32
CA ARG A 37 -17.31 15.34 21.57
C ARG A 37 -16.84 15.61 22.99
N ARG A 38 -17.38 14.88 23.98
CA ARG A 38 -16.97 14.98 25.39
C ARG A 38 -15.57 14.40 25.58
N ASP A 39 -15.28 13.25 25.00
CA ASP A 39 -13.96 12.60 25.08
C ASP A 39 -12.87 13.47 24.42
N ILE A 40 -13.14 14.04 23.23
CA ILE A 40 -12.23 15.00 22.58
C ILE A 40 -11.96 16.21 23.48
N ALA A 41 -12.99 16.75 24.14
CA ALA A 41 -12.83 17.89 25.05
C ALA A 41 -11.97 17.51 26.27
N ALA A 42 -12.19 16.34 26.87
CA ALA A 42 -11.43 15.84 27.99
C ALA A 42 -9.94 15.62 27.63
N LEU A 43 -9.67 14.99 26.48
CA LEU A 43 -8.31 14.75 25.99
C LEU A 43 -7.60 16.06 25.58
N HIS A 44 -8.34 17.04 25.09
CA HIS A 44 -7.81 18.37 24.78
C HIS A 44 -7.36 19.11 26.05
N VAL A 45 -8.17 19.09 27.12
CA VAL A 45 -7.80 19.67 28.43
C VAL A 45 -6.55 18.96 29.00
N GLN A 46 -6.43 17.65 28.81
CA GLN A 46 -5.26 16.87 29.20
C GLN A 46 -4.03 17.12 28.30
N LYS A 47 -4.13 17.99 27.29
CA LYS A 47 -3.07 18.27 26.30
C LYS A 47 -2.58 17.00 25.57
N LYS A 48 -3.45 16.03 25.34
CA LYS A 48 -3.14 14.80 24.61
C LYS A 48 -3.47 14.88 23.12
N LEU A 49 -4.39 15.77 22.77
CA LEU A 49 -4.74 16.12 21.39
C LEU A 49 -5.19 17.59 21.32
N ARG A 50 -5.38 18.12 20.11
CA ARG A 50 -5.95 19.45 19.88
C ARG A 50 -7.34 19.30 19.28
N ARG A 51 -8.35 19.95 19.92
CA ARG A 51 -9.71 20.03 19.37
C ARG A 51 -9.74 21.04 18.24
N VAL A 52 -10.31 20.65 17.09
CA VAL A 52 -10.56 21.51 15.92
C VAL A 52 -12.04 21.52 15.56
N ARG A 53 -12.43 22.39 14.62
CA ARG A 53 -13.84 22.46 14.16
C ARG A 53 -14.23 21.15 13.49
N GLY A 54 -15.18 20.43 14.08
CA GLY A 54 -15.69 19.15 13.54
C GLY A 54 -14.86 17.91 13.88
N GLY A 55 -13.79 18.02 14.72
CA GLY A 55 -12.95 16.87 15.03
C GLY A 55 -11.81 17.13 16.00
N ALA A 56 -10.76 16.36 15.85
CA ALA A 56 -9.54 16.45 16.64
C ALA A 56 -8.29 16.25 15.78
N GLU A 57 -7.17 16.79 16.23
CA GLU A 57 -5.83 16.58 15.66
C GLU A 57 -4.81 16.25 16.76
N ALA A 58 -3.70 15.60 16.36
CA ALA A 58 -2.59 15.38 17.28
C ALA A 58 -1.98 16.70 17.76
N ILE A 59 -1.37 16.72 18.96
CA ILE A 59 -0.60 17.88 19.45
C ILE A 59 0.54 18.23 18.51
N ASN A 60 1.24 17.19 18.05
CA ASN A 60 2.21 17.26 16.97
C ASN A 60 1.62 16.46 15.80
N PRO A 61 0.77 17.09 14.97
CA PRO A 61 0.20 16.40 13.84
C PRO A 61 1.36 15.91 12.95
N PRO A 62 1.25 14.70 12.38
CA PRO A 62 2.26 14.23 11.46
C PRO A 62 2.41 15.30 10.37
N GLN A 63 3.58 15.91 10.34
CA GLN A 63 3.90 16.88 9.30
C GLN A 63 4.09 16.07 8.01
N PHE A 64 3.13 16.16 7.12
CA PHE A 64 3.29 15.70 5.73
C PHE A 64 4.19 16.71 5.00
N VAL A 65 5.40 16.89 5.53
CA VAL A 65 6.38 17.81 4.95
C VAL A 65 7.26 16.98 4.04
N GLY A 66 7.12 17.24 2.77
CA GLY A 66 8.08 16.78 1.80
C GLY A 66 7.49 15.92 0.67
N LEU A 67 8.38 15.56 -0.22
CA LEU A 67 8.15 14.76 -1.42
C LEU A 67 7.77 13.30 -1.09
N ALA A 68 8.02 12.84 0.14
CA ALA A 68 7.82 11.47 0.60
C ALA A 68 6.35 10.96 0.58
N GLY A 69 5.39 11.84 0.36
CA GLY A 69 3.99 11.48 0.37
C GLY A 69 3.43 11.20 1.78
N ARG A 70 2.28 10.52 1.86
CA ARG A 70 1.66 10.16 3.14
C ARG A 70 2.36 8.97 3.78
N PRO A 71 2.51 8.94 5.12
CA PRO A 71 3.06 7.81 5.84
C PRO A 71 2.36 6.49 5.49
N PHE A 72 3.11 5.39 5.54
CA PHE A 72 2.64 4.05 5.21
C PHE A 72 1.32 3.68 5.91
N LYS A 73 1.23 3.87 7.23
CA LYS A 73 0.04 3.55 8.03
C LYS A 73 -1.23 4.29 7.59
N VAL A 74 -1.09 5.56 7.18
CA VAL A 74 -2.23 6.36 6.68
C VAL A 74 -2.73 5.85 5.34
N ASN A 75 -1.80 5.49 4.46
CA ASN A 75 -2.13 4.97 3.13
C ASN A 75 -2.67 3.53 3.17
N GLU A 76 -2.30 2.74 4.16
CA GLU A 76 -2.72 1.34 4.29
C GLU A 76 -4.24 1.20 4.39
N GLY A 77 -4.90 2.05 5.19
CA GLY A 77 -6.34 2.04 5.38
C GLY A 77 -7.17 2.59 4.21
N LEU A 78 -6.54 3.35 3.30
CA LEU A 78 -7.24 3.91 2.13
C LEU A 78 -7.39 2.85 1.04
N HIS A 79 -8.61 2.67 0.50
CA HIS A 79 -8.90 1.70 -0.57
C HIS A 79 -8.47 0.26 -0.20
N ALA A 80 -8.68 -0.14 1.06
CA ALA A 80 -8.15 -1.41 1.58
C ALA A 80 -8.72 -2.64 0.84
N ARG A 81 -10.01 -2.61 0.47
CA ARG A 81 -10.67 -3.70 -0.26
C ARG A 81 -10.12 -3.84 -1.67
N GLU A 82 -9.95 -2.73 -2.38
CA GLU A 82 -9.37 -2.67 -3.72
C GLU A 82 -7.94 -3.20 -3.70
N LYS A 83 -7.11 -2.76 -2.76
CA LYS A 83 -5.73 -3.23 -2.59
C LYS A 83 -5.65 -4.72 -2.30
N GLN A 84 -6.54 -5.27 -1.47
CA GLN A 84 -6.58 -6.70 -1.22
C GLN A 84 -6.96 -7.50 -2.47
N ALA A 85 -7.96 -7.04 -3.24
CA ALA A 85 -8.33 -7.68 -4.50
C ALA A 85 -7.18 -7.66 -5.51
N ILE A 86 -6.52 -6.50 -5.68
CA ILE A 86 -5.35 -6.33 -6.54
C ILE A 86 -4.21 -7.27 -6.12
N ALA A 87 -3.91 -7.35 -4.82
CA ALA A 87 -2.86 -8.21 -4.30
C ALA A 87 -3.15 -9.70 -4.50
N LYS A 88 -4.42 -10.11 -4.40
CA LYS A 88 -4.85 -11.49 -4.68
C LYS A 88 -4.56 -11.87 -6.13
N GLU A 89 -4.93 -11.00 -7.09
CA GLU A 89 -4.63 -11.21 -8.52
C GLU A 89 -3.11 -11.22 -8.77
N ALA A 90 -2.35 -10.37 -8.09
CA ALA A 90 -0.89 -10.34 -8.20
C ALA A 90 -0.26 -11.68 -7.77
N VAL A 91 -0.69 -12.24 -6.63
CA VAL A 91 -0.18 -13.53 -6.16
C VAL A 91 -0.62 -14.70 -7.05
N ALA A 92 -1.78 -14.60 -7.70
CA ALA A 92 -2.24 -15.60 -8.67
C ALA A 92 -1.32 -15.71 -9.92
N LEU A 93 -0.54 -14.66 -10.22
CA LEU A 93 0.47 -14.72 -11.30
C LEU A 93 1.74 -15.48 -10.89
N CYS A 94 1.97 -15.71 -9.60
CA CYS A 94 3.19 -16.33 -9.10
C CYS A 94 3.13 -17.86 -9.19
N GLU A 95 4.26 -18.49 -9.46
CA GLU A 95 4.46 -19.94 -9.39
C GLU A 95 5.26 -20.29 -8.12
N ASP A 96 5.01 -21.47 -7.53
CA ASP A 96 5.75 -21.88 -6.33
C ASP A 96 7.23 -22.10 -6.68
N GLY A 97 8.10 -21.62 -5.79
CA GLY A 97 9.55 -21.63 -6.00
C GLY A 97 10.09 -20.46 -6.82
N GLU A 98 9.23 -19.66 -7.43
CA GLU A 98 9.63 -18.52 -8.26
C GLU A 98 10.33 -17.43 -7.43
N PRO A 99 11.48 -16.88 -7.91
CA PRO A 99 12.07 -15.69 -7.33
C PRO A 99 11.28 -14.45 -7.74
N ILE A 100 10.82 -13.67 -6.76
CA ILE A 100 10.07 -12.45 -6.96
C ILE A 100 10.65 -11.28 -6.17
N ILE A 101 10.48 -10.07 -6.70
CA ILE A 101 10.76 -8.83 -5.98
C ILE A 101 9.44 -8.19 -5.58
N ILE A 102 9.29 -7.81 -4.32
CA ILE A 102 8.15 -7.03 -3.83
C ILE A 102 8.67 -5.70 -3.30
N ASN A 103 8.44 -4.61 -4.05
CA ASN A 103 8.79 -3.26 -3.60
C ASN A 103 7.88 -2.80 -2.47
N GLY A 104 8.37 -1.92 -1.61
CA GLY A 104 7.60 -1.36 -0.52
C GLY A 104 6.43 -0.51 -1.00
N GLY A 105 5.27 -0.72 -0.38
CA GLY A 105 4.05 0.01 -0.67
C GLY A 105 2.85 -0.62 0.03
N THR A 106 1.77 0.14 0.21
CA THR A 106 0.59 -0.36 0.93
C THR A 106 -0.25 -1.35 0.12
N THR A 107 -0.18 -1.28 -1.22
CA THR A 107 -0.86 -2.26 -2.10
C THR A 107 -0.04 -3.54 -2.18
N THR A 108 1.27 -3.44 -2.39
CA THR A 108 2.18 -4.58 -2.43
C THR A 108 2.26 -5.31 -1.09
N PHE A 109 2.15 -4.59 0.02
CA PHE A 109 2.06 -5.19 1.36
C PHE A 109 0.90 -6.17 1.47
N GLN A 110 -0.25 -5.90 0.83
CA GLN A 110 -1.40 -6.84 0.91
C GLN A 110 -1.09 -8.24 0.32
N MET A 111 -0.06 -8.38 -0.51
CA MET A 111 0.35 -9.68 -1.06
C MET A 111 0.79 -10.66 0.04
N VAL A 112 1.32 -10.19 1.18
CA VAL A 112 1.81 -11.06 2.26
C VAL A 112 0.73 -11.98 2.82
N HIS A 113 -0.54 -11.53 2.79
CA HIS A 113 -1.67 -12.31 3.27
C HIS A 113 -2.01 -13.51 2.38
N PHE A 114 -1.64 -13.46 1.11
CA PHE A 114 -1.87 -14.51 0.13
C PHE A 114 -0.62 -15.38 -0.13
N LEU A 115 0.55 -14.93 0.34
CA LEU A 115 1.82 -15.66 0.21
C LEU A 115 2.12 -16.59 1.39
N SER A 116 1.34 -16.55 2.48
CA SER A 116 1.61 -17.32 3.71
C SER A 116 1.66 -18.83 3.49
N ASN A 117 0.88 -19.36 2.56
CA ASN A 117 0.79 -20.78 2.22
C ASN A 117 1.62 -21.17 0.99
N ARG A 118 2.41 -20.23 0.43
CA ARG A 118 3.26 -20.44 -0.74
C ARG A 118 4.72 -20.64 -0.30
N ARG A 119 5.53 -21.16 -1.20
CA ARG A 119 6.98 -21.28 -0.99
C ARG A 119 7.69 -20.50 -2.09
N MET A 120 8.05 -19.26 -1.79
CA MET A 120 8.65 -18.32 -2.73
C MET A 120 10.05 -17.92 -2.24
N GLN A 121 10.86 -17.40 -3.18
CA GLN A 121 12.05 -16.61 -2.85
C GLN A 121 11.69 -15.14 -3.03
N VAL A 122 11.55 -14.42 -1.93
CA VAL A 122 11.08 -13.03 -1.93
C VAL A 122 12.22 -12.09 -1.61
N PHE A 123 12.60 -11.24 -2.55
CA PHE A 123 13.45 -10.09 -2.29
C PHE A 123 12.56 -8.86 -2.05
N THR A 124 12.86 -8.10 -1.01
CA THR A 124 12.10 -6.87 -0.72
C THR A 124 12.97 -5.79 -0.12
N ASN A 125 12.67 -4.53 -0.42
CA ASN A 125 13.20 -3.36 0.28
C ASN A 125 12.26 -2.88 1.39
N SER A 126 11.15 -3.59 1.65
CA SER A 126 10.15 -3.22 2.64
C SER A 126 10.36 -3.95 3.95
N PHE A 127 10.60 -3.20 5.03
CA PHE A 127 10.69 -3.78 6.37
C PHE A 127 9.39 -4.47 6.81
N PRO A 128 8.17 -3.87 6.64
CA PRO A 128 6.91 -4.53 7.00
C PRO A 128 6.65 -5.83 6.25
N ILE A 129 6.95 -5.89 4.95
CA ILE A 129 6.77 -7.11 4.15
C ILE A 129 7.67 -8.21 4.68
N ALA A 130 8.96 -7.91 4.90
CA ALA A 130 9.91 -8.88 5.43
C ALA A 130 9.51 -9.37 6.82
N GLU A 131 9.16 -8.47 7.73
CA GLU A 131 8.74 -8.83 9.08
C GLU A 131 7.53 -9.75 9.08
N HIS A 132 6.51 -9.44 8.25
CA HIS A 132 5.30 -10.25 8.16
C HIS A 132 5.59 -11.65 7.61
N LEU A 133 6.33 -11.75 6.50
CA LEU A 133 6.65 -13.03 5.88
C LEU A 133 7.51 -13.91 6.78
N LEU A 134 8.47 -13.35 7.52
CA LEU A 134 9.28 -14.09 8.48
C LEU A 134 8.44 -14.68 9.62
N LYS A 135 7.42 -13.96 10.09
CA LYS A 135 6.58 -14.40 11.21
C LYS A 135 5.47 -15.37 10.78
N HIS A 136 4.95 -15.26 9.56
CA HIS A 136 3.71 -15.90 9.16
C HIS A 136 3.80 -16.77 7.90
N SER A 137 5.01 -17.03 7.39
CA SER A 137 5.18 -17.85 6.19
C SER A 137 6.45 -18.72 6.25
N LYS A 138 6.59 -19.60 5.24
CA LYS A 138 7.82 -20.41 5.02
C LYS A 138 8.61 -19.91 3.80
N ASN A 139 8.34 -18.70 3.36
CA ASN A 139 9.06 -18.08 2.25
C ASN A 139 10.52 -17.78 2.65
N THR A 140 11.44 -17.93 1.71
CA THR A 140 12.80 -17.40 1.88
C THR A 140 12.76 -15.91 1.62
N VAL A 141 13.12 -15.10 2.63
CA VAL A 141 13.07 -13.63 2.55
C VAL A 141 14.48 -13.07 2.50
N MET A 142 14.76 -12.27 1.49
CA MET A 142 15.98 -11.50 1.32
C MET A 142 15.65 -10.01 1.38
N LEU A 143 16.47 -9.26 2.11
CA LEU A 143 16.33 -7.81 2.26
C LEU A 143 17.46 -7.10 1.55
N SER A 144 17.14 -5.95 0.93
CA SER A 144 18.16 -4.97 0.59
C SER A 144 18.84 -4.47 1.87
N GLY A 145 20.15 -4.33 1.86
CA GLY A 145 20.88 -3.68 2.96
C GLY A 145 20.70 -2.16 2.91
N GLY A 146 20.83 -1.47 4.05
CA GLY A 146 20.80 -0.02 4.06
C GLY A 146 20.15 0.60 5.29
N THR A 147 19.68 1.83 5.14
CA THR A 147 19.02 2.61 6.18
C THR A 147 17.50 2.56 6.01
N ILE A 148 16.76 2.40 7.09
CA ILE A 148 15.29 2.43 7.06
C ILE A 148 14.82 3.88 6.93
N TYR A 149 14.17 4.18 5.82
CA TYR A 149 13.45 5.42 5.57
C TYR A 149 12.08 5.34 6.27
N ARG A 150 11.97 6.03 7.41
CA ARG A 150 10.86 5.83 8.38
C ARG A 150 9.49 6.14 7.82
N GLU A 151 9.37 7.15 6.97
CA GLU A 151 8.09 7.63 6.42
C GLU A 151 7.41 6.55 5.59
N GLN A 152 8.19 5.76 4.85
CA GLN A 152 7.70 4.72 3.95
C GLN A 152 8.01 3.29 4.43
N ASN A 153 8.80 3.14 5.52
CA ASN A 153 9.30 1.86 6.00
C ASN A 153 10.09 1.06 4.94
N ILE A 154 10.79 1.80 4.08
CA ILE A 154 11.61 1.26 2.98
C ILE A 154 13.08 1.31 3.38
N ILE A 155 13.83 0.30 3.00
CA ILE A 155 15.27 0.23 3.18
C ILE A 155 15.92 0.86 1.94
N LEU A 156 16.70 1.91 2.16
CA LEU A 156 17.44 2.63 1.13
C LEU A 156 18.94 2.35 1.30
N SER A 157 19.58 1.88 0.24
CA SER A 157 21.04 1.71 0.19
C SER A 157 21.67 2.91 -0.52
N PRO A 158 22.61 3.62 0.13
CA PRO A 158 23.35 4.69 -0.51
C PRO A 158 24.45 4.20 -1.46
N PHE A 159 24.69 2.87 -1.48
CA PHE A 159 25.74 2.26 -2.28
C PHE A 159 25.20 1.74 -3.61
N ASP A 160 25.93 1.98 -4.69
CA ASP A 160 25.57 1.48 -6.02
C ASP A 160 25.76 -0.03 -6.15
N ASN A 161 26.76 -0.58 -5.45
CA ASN A 161 27.06 -2.01 -5.46
C ASN A 161 26.57 -2.66 -4.16
N ASP A 162 25.28 -2.85 -4.05
CA ASP A 162 24.63 -3.56 -2.94
C ASP A 162 24.12 -4.94 -3.38
N VAL A 163 23.56 -5.69 -2.43
CA VAL A 163 23.07 -7.05 -2.65
C VAL A 163 21.97 -7.14 -3.72
N THR A 164 21.28 -6.06 -4.01
CA THR A 164 20.22 -6.00 -5.03
C THR A 164 20.70 -6.43 -6.40
N ARG A 165 21.94 -6.06 -6.77
CA ARG A 165 22.52 -6.41 -8.08
C ARG A 165 22.80 -7.91 -8.27
N ASN A 166 22.83 -8.66 -7.18
CA ASN A 166 23.10 -10.11 -7.19
C ASN A 166 21.81 -10.94 -7.14
N PHE A 167 20.66 -10.30 -7.13
CA PHE A 167 19.37 -10.96 -7.15
C PHE A 167 18.72 -10.80 -8.52
N TYR A 168 18.19 -11.89 -9.04
CA TYR A 168 17.41 -11.91 -10.26
C TYR A 168 16.01 -12.41 -9.96
N ALA A 169 15.00 -11.77 -10.50
CA ALA A 169 13.60 -12.16 -10.36
C ALA A 169 12.92 -12.26 -11.72
N ARG A 170 12.00 -13.20 -11.87
CA ARG A 170 11.10 -13.23 -13.01
C ARG A 170 10.15 -12.04 -12.98
N ARG A 171 9.61 -11.71 -11.79
CA ARG A 171 8.65 -10.61 -11.62
C ARG A 171 9.00 -9.70 -10.47
N MET A 172 8.84 -8.41 -10.72
CA MET A 172 8.82 -7.39 -9.69
C MET A 172 7.42 -6.83 -9.56
N PHE A 173 6.90 -6.80 -8.33
CA PHE A 173 5.64 -6.18 -7.97
C PHE A 173 5.90 -4.84 -7.29
N MET A 174 5.29 -3.76 -7.79
CA MET A 174 5.43 -2.44 -7.17
C MET A 174 4.15 -1.63 -7.24
N GLY A 175 3.99 -0.71 -6.29
CA GLY A 175 2.97 0.33 -6.33
C GLY A 175 3.44 1.56 -7.10
N ALA A 176 2.62 2.63 -7.08
CA ALA A 176 2.97 3.93 -7.61
C ALA A 176 2.29 5.07 -6.86
N GLN A 177 2.88 6.25 -6.91
CA GLN A 177 2.19 7.49 -6.51
C GLN A 177 1.19 7.92 -7.58
N GLY A 178 1.53 7.75 -8.85
CA GLY A 178 0.65 7.99 -9.98
C GLY A 178 1.04 7.17 -11.21
N LEU A 179 0.07 6.95 -12.10
CA LEU A 179 0.25 6.26 -13.37
C LEU A 179 -0.49 7.02 -14.47
N GLY A 180 0.22 7.37 -15.54
CA GLY A 180 -0.35 8.16 -16.63
C GLY A 180 0.36 7.97 -17.96
N PRO A 181 0.07 8.80 -18.97
CA PRO A 181 0.65 8.65 -20.31
C PRO A 181 2.19 8.72 -20.35
N LEU A 182 2.80 9.41 -19.39
CA LEU A 182 4.26 9.51 -19.29
C LEU A 182 4.88 8.29 -18.60
N GLY A 183 4.07 7.41 -17.99
CA GLY A 183 4.52 6.22 -17.28
C GLY A 183 4.23 6.24 -15.79
N LEU A 184 5.05 5.51 -15.07
CA LEU A 184 4.98 5.35 -13.62
C LEU A 184 5.64 6.55 -12.93
N MET A 185 4.94 7.14 -11.97
CA MET A 185 5.37 8.38 -11.33
C MET A 185 5.62 8.20 -9.84
N GLU A 186 6.67 8.87 -9.36
CA GLU A 186 7.07 8.95 -7.96
C GLU A 186 7.34 10.40 -7.56
N ALA A 187 7.29 10.72 -6.29
CA ALA A 187 7.51 12.06 -5.76
C ALA A 187 8.89 12.24 -5.13
N ASP A 188 9.48 11.16 -4.66
CA ASP A 188 10.72 11.18 -3.87
C ASP A 188 11.92 10.70 -4.69
N PRO A 189 12.94 11.55 -4.90
CA PRO A 189 14.15 11.16 -5.64
C PRO A 189 14.92 9.98 -5.02
N LEU A 190 14.86 9.82 -3.69
CA LEU A 190 15.53 8.72 -3.01
C LEU A 190 14.85 7.37 -3.34
N LEU A 191 13.52 7.38 -3.49
CA LEU A 191 12.78 6.20 -3.91
C LEU A 191 13.07 5.85 -5.36
N ILE A 192 13.13 6.83 -6.26
CA ILE A 192 13.46 6.62 -7.69
C ILE A 192 14.75 5.79 -7.82
N GLN A 193 15.82 6.20 -7.13
CA GLN A 193 17.10 5.50 -7.23
C GLN A 193 17.01 4.06 -6.73
N ALA A 194 16.35 3.83 -5.61
CA ALA A 194 16.19 2.50 -5.03
C ALA A 194 15.30 1.60 -5.90
N GLU A 195 14.21 2.13 -6.42
CA GLU A 195 13.24 1.40 -7.26
C GLU A 195 13.82 1.06 -8.63
N GLN A 196 14.60 1.98 -9.21
CA GLN A 196 15.28 1.73 -10.50
C GLN A 196 16.23 0.53 -10.39
N LYS A 197 17.03 0.42 -9.31
CA LYS A 197 17.89 -0.74 -9.07
C LYS A 197 17.10 -2.05 -9.03
N LEU A 198 15.91 -2.04 -8.42
CA LEU A 198 15.06 -3.23 -8.33
C LEU A 198 14.43 -3.58 -9.69
N ILE A 199 13.97 -2.57 -10.44
CA ILE A 199 13.40 -2.77 -11.79
C ILE A 199 14.39 -3.44 -12.73
N ASP A 200 15.67 -3.08 -12.62
CA ASP A 200 16.73 -3.63 -13.47
C ASP A 200 17.04 -5.12 -13.16
N GLN A 201 16.55 -5.65 -12.03
CA GLN A 201 16.76 -7.04 -11.62
C GLN A 201 15.56 -7.95 -11.95
N ALA A 202 14.56 -7.48 -12.69
CA ALA A 202 13.39 -8.27 -13.02
C ALA A 202 13.06 -8.24 -14.51
N ASP A 203 12.63 -9.37 -15.04
CA ASP A 203 12.16 -9.45 -16.44
C ASP A 203 10.84 -8.71 -16.62
N GLU A 204 9.87 -8.98 -15.77
CA GLU A 204 8.52 -8.44 -15.84
C GLU A 204 8.26 -7.45 -14.68
N LEU A 205 7.90 -6.21 -15.02
CA LEU A 205 7.41 -5.24 -14.06
C LEU A 205 5.89 -5.32 -13.99
N VAL A 206 5.36 -5.69 -12.83
CA VAL A 206 3.92 -5.77 -12.52
C VAL A 206 3.56 -4.63 -11.58
N VAL A 207 2.71 -3.71 -12.04
CA VAL A 207 2.31 -2.52 -11.29
C VAL A 207 0.96 -2.75 -10.63
N LEU A 208 0.90 -2.54 -9.31
CA LEU A 208 -0.26 -2.73 -8.45
C LEU A 208 -0.78 -1.37 -7.99
N VAL A 209 -1.86 -0.88 -8.59
CA VAL A 209 -2.42 0.44 -8.30
C VAL A 209 -3.93 0.40 -8.22
N ASP A 210 -4.51 1.06 -7.22
CA ASP A 210 -5.94 1.34 -7.21
C ASP A 210 -6.27 2.43 -8.25
N SER A 211 -7.52 2.45 -8.74
CA SER A 211 -7.98 3.34 -9.81
C SER A 211 -7.75 4.84 -9.53
N SER A 212 -7.66 5.24 -8.25
CA SER A 212 -7.37 6.62 -7.89
C SER A 212 -5.99 7.11 -8.34
N LYS A 213 -5.06 6.18 -8.64
CA LYS A 213 -3.68 6.50 -9.03
C LYS A 213 -3.57 7.03 -10.47
N PHE A 214 -4.55 6.73 -11.31
CA PHE A 214 -4.61 7.27 -12.68
C PHE A 214 -4.95 8.77 -12.71
N HIS A 215 -5.50 9.30 -11.64
CA HIS A 215 -5.83 10.74 -11.50
C HIS A 215 -4.72 11.52 -10.77
N LYS A 216 -3.68 10.84 -10.29
CA LYS A 216 -2.58 11.48 -9.58
C LYS A 216 -1.41 11.70 -10.51
N ARG A 217 -0.84 12.89 -10.41
CA ARG A 217 0.43 13.25 -11.07
C ARG A 217 1.49 13.49 -10.01
N SER A 218 2.69 13.07 -10.30
CA SER A 218 3.86 13.35 -9.49
C SER A 218 4.95 13.99 -10.36
N SER A 219 5.96 14.55 -9.74
CA SER A 219 6.97 15.36 -10.45
C SER A 219 8.04 14.52 -11.14
N LEU A 220 8.23 13.27 -10.70
CA LEU A 220 9.29 12.40 -11.21
C LEU A 220 8.71 11.21 -11.96
N ILE A 221 9.33 10.86 -13.08
CA ILE A 221 8.98 9.68 -13.87
C ILE A 221 10.00 8.60 -13.54
N LEU A 222 9.51 7.47 -12.99
CA LEU A 222 10.35 6.33 -12.67
C LEU A 222 10.68 5.51 -13.93
N CYS A 223 9.65 5.18 -14.72
CA CYS A 223 9.82 4.50 -16.01
C CYS A 223 8.63 4.77 -16.94
N GLY A 224 8.86 4.65 -18.25
CA GLY A 224 7.80 4.74 -19.25
C GLY A 224 6.91 3.51 -19.30
N LEU A 225 5.70 3.62 -19.90
CA LEU A 225 4.74 2.53 -20.01
C LEU A 225 5.31 1.27 -20.66
N LYS A 226 6.22 1.41 -21.63
CA LYS A 226 6.87 0.27 -22.31
C LYS A 226 7.67 -0.66 -21.39
N ARG A 227 8.08 -0.21 -20.20
CA ARG A 227 8.77 -1.06 -19.21
C ARG A 227 7.80 -1.92 -18.41
N ILE A 228 6.52 -1.54 -18.38
CA ILE A 228 5.48 -2.19 -17.58
C ILE A 228 4.91 -3.36 -18.39
N ALA A 229 5.04 -4.57 -17.88
CA ALA A 229 4.46 -5.76 -18.50
C ALA A 229 2.96 -5.88 -18.18
N THR A 230 2.58 -5.64 -16.93
CA THR A 230 1.20 -5.81 -16.47
C THR A 230 0.84 -4.71 -15.45
N VAL A 231 -0.37 -4.20 -15.57
CA VAL A 231 -1.01 -3.36 -14.53
C VAL A 231 -2.19 -4.14 -13.96
N ILE A 232 -2.24 -4.24 -12.62
CA ILE A 232 -3.38 -4.79 -11.89
C ILE A 232 -4.05 -3.64 -11.14
N THR A 233 -5.33 -3.44 -11.39
CA THR A 233 -6.13 -2.37 -10.78
C THR A 233 -7.54 -2.86 -10.44
N ASP A 234 -8.32 -2.05 -9.74
CA ASP A 234 -9.72 -2.33 -9.41
C ASP A 234 -10.69 -1.89 -10.52
N SER A 235 -11.95 -2.27 -10.37
CA SER A 235 -13.03 -1.99 -11.33
C SER A 235 -13.41 -0.52 -11.46
N GLY A 236 -12.80 0.38 -10.66
CA GLY A 236 -12.97 1.83 -10.79
C GLY A 236 -12.12 2.47 -11.89
N ILE A 237 -11.33 1.69 -12.66
CA ILE A 237 -10.58 2.23 -13.79
C ILE A 237 -11.52 2.76 -14.87
N GLU A 238 -11.25 3.96 -15.38
CA GLU A 238 -11.99 4.55 -16.49
C GLU A 238 -11.51 4.02 -17.85
N ASP A 239 -12.41 3.93 -18.84
CA ASP A 239 -12.13 3.41 -20.20
C ASP A 239 -10.94 4.10 -20.87
N ARG A 240 -10.80 5.43 -20.67
CA ARG A 240 -9.65 6.18 -21.23
C ARG A 240 -8.30 5.71 -20.68
N HIS A 241 -8.25 5.26 -19.42
CA HIS A 241 -7.03 4.77 -18.81
C HIS A 241 -6.75 3.32 -19.21
N ALA A 242 -7.80 2.51 -19.36
CA ALA A 242 -7.69 1.16 -19.92
C ALA A 242 -7.14 1.21 -21.35
N ALA A 243 -7.73 2.04 -22.22
CA ALA A 243 -7.27 2.25 -23.58
C ALA A 243 -5.83 2.78 -23.68
N MET A 244 -5.43 3.67 -22.75
CA MET A 244 -4.05 4.17 -22.68
C MET A 244 -3.06 3.02 -22.43
N LEU A 245 -3.37 2.10 -21.51
CA LEU A 245 -2.51 0.94 -21.21
C LEU A 245 -2.46 -0.04 -22.38
N GLU A 246 -3.61 -0.38 -22.96
CA GLU A 246 -3.71 -1.28 -24.11
C GLU A 246 -2.93 -0.74 -25.33
N ASN A 247 -3.07 0.55 -25.65
CA ASN A 247 -2.34 1.20 -26.73
C ASN A 247 -0.81 1.21 -26.51
N ALA A 248 -0.36 1.17 -25.24
CA ALA A 248 1.04 1.05 -24.90
C ALA A 248 1.55 -0.40 -24.88
N GLY A 249 0.69 -1.40 -25.14
CA GLY A 249 1.01 -2.82 -25.08
C GLY A 249 1.10 -3.39 -23.68
N VAL A 250 0.54 -2.71 -22.67
CA VAL A 250 0.54 -3.13 -21.27
C VAL A 250 -0.65 -4.06 -21.02
N ARG A 251 -0.40 -5.24 -20.46
CA ARG A 251 -1.48 -6.15 -20.05
C ARG A 251 -2.25 -5.54 -18.89
N LEU A 252 -3.57 -5.37 -19.02
CA LEU A 252 -4.45 -4.90 -17.97
C LEU A 252 -5.17 -6.08 -17.29
N VAL A 253 -5.12 -6.15 -15.98
CA VAL A 253 -5.91 -7.06 -15.13
C VAL A 253 -6.77 -6.23 -14.21
N VAL A 254 -8.09 -6.43 -14.27
CA VAL A 254 -9.05 -5.72 -13.42
C VAL A 254 -9.52 -6.66 -12.31
N ALA A 255 -9.10 -6.36 -11.09
CA ALA A 255 -9.47 -7.14 -9.91
C ALA A 255 -10.90 -6.83 -9.47
N SER A 256 -11.68 -7.88 -9.18
CA SER A 256 -13.03 -7.72 -8.63
C SER A 256 -12.99 -7.57 -7.12
N SER A 257 -13.47 -6.45 -6.62
CA SER A 257 -13.64 -6.21 -5.17
C SER A 257 -14.95 -6.79 -4.61
N ARG A 258 -15.77 -7.47 -5.45
CA ARG A 258 -16.99 -8.15 -4.96
C ARG A 258 -16.59 -9.34 -4.12
N ALA A 259 -17.03 -9.38 -2.85
CA ALA A 259 -17.02 -10.58 -2.04
C ALA A 259 -17.83 -11.65 -2.79
N GLY A 260 -17.20 -12.81 -3.07
CA GLY A 260 -17.83 -13.90 -3.79
C GLY A 260 -19.11 -14.33 -3.08
N THR A 261 -20.24 -14.11 -3.71
CA THR A 261 -21.49 -14.84 -3.50
C THR A 261 -21.38 -16.20 -4.22
N ASP A 262 -20.39 -17.01 -3.81
CA ASP A 262 -20.29 -18.40 -4.23
C ASP A 262 -20.68 -19.34 -3.08
N ALA A 263 -21.89 -19.13 -2.52
CA ALA A 263 -22.46 -20.03 -1.52
C ALA A 263 -23.98 -20.19 -1.67
N GLU A 264 -24.51 -20.19 -2.90
CA GLU A 264 -25.90 -20.61 -3.14
C GLU A 264 -26.01 -21.21 -4.55
N ASN A 265 -25.56 -22.46 -4.72
CA ASN A 265 -26.03 -23.34 -5.78
C ASN A 265 -25.56 -24.81 -5.57
N ILE A 266 -25.69 -25.33 -4.35
CA ILE A 266 -25.68 -26.79 -4.09
C ILE A 266 -26.81 -27.13 -3.14
N SER A 267 -28.06 -26.95 -3.57
CA SER A 267 -29.20 -27.65 -2.96
C SER A 267 -30.46 -27.47 -3.82
N SER A 268 -30.46 -28.00 -5.04
CA SER A 268 -31.72 -28.35 -5.71
C SER A 268 -31.46 -29.35 -6.84
N SER A 269 -31.13 -30.59 -6.46
CA SER A 269 -31.38 -31.77 -7.27
C SER A 269 -31.08 -33.02 -6.44
N ALA A 270 -32.05 -33.43 -5.64
CA ALA A 270 -32.28 -34.80 -5.23
C ALA A 270 -33.78 -35.03 -5.15
#